data_b9cdba4c1546bf917be17c26ac8e7ced
#
_entry.id   b9cdba4c1546bf917be17c26ac8e7ced
#
_cell.length_a   1.000
_cell.length_b   1.000
_cell.length_c   1.000
_cell.angle_alpha   90.00
_cell.angle_beta   90.00
_cell.angle_gamma   90.00
#
_symmetry.space_group_name_H-M   'P 1'
#
loop_
_entity.id
_entity.type
_entity.pdbx_description
1 polymer ?
#
loop_
_entity_poly.entity_id
_entity_poly.type
_entity_poly.pdbx_seq_one_letter_code
_entity_poly.pdbx_strand_id
1 'polypeptide(L)'
;MKIKKIDWDNLGFNAHETKSMFRANYTPESNWQVEGLIPYGDVSLSPASTVLNYGQGIFEGTKAYQTSRERVVCFRLEDNANRFVSSSERMCIPPLPKGLFEKAVLEVVKDNLEFLPNKKQGSLYVRPIAFGEGPMLGVKASDYFTFLIYVTPVGSYFKSGLKSLNTIVSDKYHRTATKSVGFAKAIGNYAGTLLPFKEITEQGYDEIIFLNSSNENIIDEARSANIFVLKDNILKTPSLQGSILPGITRDSVIKVASHFFNLEVYEGDVTIEELMNGDEVFFTGTAAVIAPAGSINYKNKTIEFHTKYNDSMTKQIREKIIDIQHENIEDPFGWIIPLK
;
A
#
# COMPACT_ATOMS: atom_id res chain seq x y z
N MET A 1 -21.69 1.36 -19.72
CA MET A 1 -20.48 0.69 -20.26
C MET A 1 -20.70 -0.83 -20.18
N LYS A 2 -20.35 -1.66 -21.18
CA LYS A 2 -20.52 -3.11 -21.08
C LYS A 2 -19.45 -3.61 -20.10
N ILE A 3 -19.86 -4.28 -19.00
CA ILE A 3 -18.94 -4.97 -18.07
C ILE A 3 -18.06 -5.89 -18.92
N LYS A 4 -16.77 -5.62 -19.01
CA LYS A 4 -15.82 -6.51 -19.67
C LYS A 4 -15.79 -7.80 -18.85
N LYS A 5 -15.98 -8.94 -19.51
CA LYS A 5 -15.87 -10.26 -18.87
C LYS A 5 -14.49 -10.34 -18.19
N ILE A 6 -14.49 -10.59 -16.88
CA ILE A 6 -13.27 -10.73 -16.10
C ILE A 6 -12.55 -11.98 -16.54
N ASP A 7 -11.28 -11.85 -16.90
CA ASP A 7 -10.38 -12.98 -17.13
C ASP A 7 -9.76 -13.39 -15.79
N TRP A 8 -10.38 -14.37 -15.15
CA TRP A 8 -10.00 -14.82 -13.81
C TRP A 8 -8.61 -15.46 -13.74
N ASP A 9 -8.10 -15.96 -14.86
CA ASP A 9 -6.78 -16.59 -14.93
C ASP A 9 -5.65 -15.56 -15.19
N ASN A 10 -6.01 -14.35 -15.65
CA ASN A 10 -5.08 -13.27 -15.99
C ASN A 10 -5.48 -11.92 -15.35
N LEU A 11 -5.91 -11.93 -14.10
CA LEU A 11 -6.41 -10.72 -13.42
C LEU A 11 -5.40 -9.57 -13.43
N GLY A 12 -4.14 -9.84 -13.12
CA GLY A 12 -3.14 -8.79 -12.92
C GLY A 12 -3.54 -7.81 -11.79
N PHE A 13 -3.11 -6.55 -11.91
CA PHE A 13 -3.44 -5.50 -10.93
C PHE A 13 -4.13 -4.31 -11.64
N ASN A 14 -5.24 -4.60 -12.34
CA ASN A 14 -6.04 -3.61 -13.06
C ASN A 14 -7.37 -3.38 -12.35
N ALA A 15 -7.96 -2.20 -12.56
CA ALA A 15 -9.31 -1.91 -12.10
C ALA A 15 -10.35 -2.63 -12.97
N HIS A 16 -11.28 -3.30 -12.31
CA HIS A 16 -12.46 -3.91 -12.93
C HIS A 16 -13.71 -3.30 -12.29
N GLU A 17 -14.74 -3.06 -13.09
CA GLU A 17 -16.04 -2.66 -12.59
C GLU A 17 -16.64 -3.81 -11.77
N THR A 18 -17.21 -3.48 -10.62
CA THR A 18 -17.87 -4.43 -9.71
C THR A 18 -19.32 -4.01 -9.48
N LYS A 19 -20.03 -4.65 -8.58
CA LYS A 19 -21.45 -4.39 -8.36
C LYS A 19 -21.70 -3.05 -7.70
N SER A 20 -20.96 -2.74 -6.63
CA SER A 20 -21.25 -1.59 -5.77
C SER A 20 -19.98 -0.95 -5.18
N MET A 21 -20.16 0.29 -4.75
CA MET A 21 -19.24 1.07 -3.94
C MET A 21 -19.95 1.49 -2.65
N PHE A 22 -19.18 1.90 -1.64
CA PHE A 22 -19.72 2.57 -0.46
C PHE A 22 -19.44 4.07 -0.54
N ARG A 23 -20.40 4.91 -0.16
CA ARG A 23 -20.24 6.37 -0.13
C ARG A 23 -20.75 6.99 1.17
N ALA A 24 -20.00 7.99 1.66
CA ALA A 24 -20.43 8.94 2.66
C ALA A 24 -19.93 10.34 2.28
N ASN A 25 -20.73 11.35 2.55
CA ASN A 25 -20.45 12.74 2.22
C ASN A 25 -20.38 13.58 3.50
N TYR A 26 -19.50 14.57 3.51
CA TYR A 26 -19.34 15.51 4.63
C TYR A 26 -19.68 16.92 4.21
N THR A 27 -20.46 17.60 5.05
CA THR A 27 -20.63 19.04 5.01
C THR A 27 -20.50 19.63 6.43
N PRO A 28 -20.14 20.90 6.59
CA PRO A 28 -20.05 21.53 7.92
C PRO A 28 -21.35 21.45 8.73
N GLU A 29 -22.51 21.51 8.04
CA GLU A 29 -23.83 21.53 8.67
C GLU A 29 -24.28 20.13 9.13
N SER A 30 -23.94 19.10 8.36
CA SER A 30 -24.47 17.74 8.58
C SER A 30 -23.41 16.75 9.10
N ASN A 31 -22.12 17.12 9.14
CA ASN A 31 -21.03 16.19 9.33
C ASN A 31 -21.07 15.03 8.33
N TRP A 32 -20.48 13.88 8.65
CA TRP A 32 -20.51 12.71 7.79
C TRP A 32 -21.91 12.11 7.70
N GLN A 33 -22.50 12.16 6.51
CA GLN A 33 -23.76 11.51 6.17
C GLN A 33 -23.46 10.25 5.34
N VAL A 34 -23.88 9.11 5.86
CA VAL A 34 -23.68 7.79 5.23
C VAL A 34 -24.78 7.56 4.20
N GLU A 35 -24.43 7.50 2.94
CA GLU A 35 -25.34 7.05 1.88
C GLU A 35 -25.39 5.52 1.80
N GLY A 36 -24.30 4.85 2.19
CA GLY A 36 -24.16 3.39 2.16
C GLY A 36 -23.73 2.85 0.80
N LEU A 37 -24.23 1.66 0.46
CA LEU A 37 -23.92 1.01 -0.80
C LEU A 37 -24.65 1.70 -1.97
N ILE A 38 -23.89 2.05 -2.99
CA ILE A 38 -24.37 2.62 -4.26
C ILE A 38 -23.85 1.78 -5.44
N PRO A 39 -24.50 1.79 -6.60
CA PRO A 39 -23.95 1.12 -7.78
C PRO A 39 -22.53 1.62 -8.12
N TYR A 40 -21.65 0.73 -8.60
CA TYR A 40 -20.34 1.14 -9.11
C TYR A 40 -20.51 2.09 -10.31
N GLY A 41 -19.77 3.18 -10.33
CA GLY A 41 -19.86 4.15 -11.43
C GLY A 41 -18.92 5.34 -11.25
N ASP A 42 -19.02 6.28 -12.18
CA ASP A 42 -18.22 7.50 -12.19
C ASP A 42 -18.61 8.44 -11.05
N VAL A 43 -17.65 9.26 -10.62
CA VAL A 43 -17.86 10.34 -9.64
C VAL A 43 -17.86 11.67 -10.38
N SER A 44 -18.92 12.45 -10.22
CA SER A 44 -19.01 13.82 -10.80
C SER A 44 -18.39 14.82 -9.83
N LEU A 45 -17.44 15.62 -10.31
CA LEU A 45 -16.72 16.62 -9.53
C LEU A 45 -16.77 17.99 -10.21
N SER A 46 -16.83 19.06 -9.38
CA SER A 46 -16.58 20.41 -9.88
C SER A 46 -15.14 20.52 -10.42
N PRO A 47 -14.89 21.19 -11.55
CA PRO A 47 -13.53 21.46 -12.01
C PRO A 47 -12.72 22.29 -11.01
N ALA A 48 -13.37 23.01 -10.09
CA ALA A 48 -12.75 23.78 -9.01
C ALA A 48 -12.60 22.99 -7.70
N SER A 49 -12.82 21.67 -7.70
CA SER A 49 -12.64 20.85 -6.51
C SER A 49 -11.18 20.83 -6.03
N THR A 50 -10.96 20.82 -4.72
CA THR A 50 -9.62 20.88 -4.14
C THR A 50 -8.80 19.62 -4.44
N VAL A 51 -9.45 18.48 -4.66
CA VAL A 51 -8.74 17.26 -5.08
C VAL A 51 -8.13 17.42 -6.48
N LEU A 52 -8.83 18.03 -7.43
CA LEU A 52 -8.33 18.24 -8.79
C LEU A 52 -7.27 19.34 -8.86
N ASN A 53 -7.44 20.42 -8.10
CA ASN A 53 -6.56 21.60 -8.20
C ASN A 53 -5.36 21.52 -7.25
N TYR A 54 -5.51 20.93 -6.07
CA TYR A 54 -4.49 20.97 -5.00
C TYR A 54 -4.13 19.58 -4.46
N GLY A 55 -4.69 18.50 -5.02
CA GLY A 55 -4.40 17.14 -4.59
C GLY A 55 -4.87 16.84 -3.17
N GLN A 56 -5.90 17.55 -2.65
CA GLN A 56 -6.44 17.29 -1.31
C GLN A 56 -7.23 15.99 -1.29
N GLY A 57 -6.51 14.89 -1.08
CA GLY A 57 -7.08 13.56 -1.00
C GLY A 57 -6.11 12.56 -0.41
N ILE A 58 -6.69 11.51 0.16
CA ILE A 58 -5.99 10.37 0.74
C ILE A 58 -6.59 9.08 0.22
N PHE A 59 -5.85 7.98 0.33
CA PHE A 59 -6.37 6.66 0.00
C PHE A 59 -5.81 5.58 0.91
N GLU A 60 -6.48 4.46 0.91
CA GLU A 60 -6.00 3.25 1.56
C GLU A 60 -5.99 2.08 0.58
N GLY A 61 -5.39 0.99 1.01
CA GLY A 61 -5.39 -0.27 0.28
C GLY A 61 -5.31 -1.43 1.23
N THR A 62 -6.36 -2.23 1.23
CA THR A 62 -6.40 -3.52 1.93
C THR A 62 -6.93 -4.59 1.00
N LYS A 63 -7.01 -5.83 1.46
CA LYS A 63 -7.48 -6.97 0.67
C LYS A 63 -8.41 -7.83 1.49
N ALA A 64 -9.42 -8.38 0.82
CA ALA A 64 -10.20 -9.49 1.34
C ALA A 64 -9.74 -10.80 0.67
N TYR A 65 -9.63 -11.86 1.46
CA TYR A 65 -9.12 -13.16 1.04
C TYR A 65 -10.14 -14.26 1.29
N GLN A 66 -10.24 -15.19 0.36
CA GLN A 66 -10.82 -16.49 0.65
C GLN A 66 -9.76 -17.35 1.35
N THR A 67 -10.09 -17.88 2.52
CA THR A 67 -9.11 -18.60 3.35
C THR A 67 -9.23 -20.13 3.20
N SER A 68 -8.29 -20.85 3.81
CA SER A 68 -8.31 -22.31 3.88
C SER A 68 -9.47 -22.85 4.74
N ARG A 69 -10.07 -22.01 5.58
CA ARG A 69 -11.26 -22.32 6.39
C ARG A 69 -12.57 -21.99 5.69
N GLU A 70 -12.53 -21.80 4.37
CA GLU A 70 -13.69 -21.51 3.51
C GLU A 70 -14.50 -20.27 3.93
N ARG A 71 -13.84 -19.31 4.56
CA ARG A 71 -14.42 -18.02 4.93
C ARG A 71 -13.66 -16.85 4.30
N VAL A 72 -14.29 -15.69 4.31
CA VAL A 72 -13.72 -14.46 3.81
C VAL A 72 -13.20 -13.62 4.98
N VAL A 73 -11.99 -13.10 4.85
CA VAL A 73 -11.35 -12.30 5.88
C VAL A 73 -10.71 -11.05 5.29
N CYS A 74 -10.61 -10.00 6.10
CA CYS A 74 -9.71 -8.86 5.87
C CYS A 74 -8.50 -8.97 6.80
N PHE A 75 -7.36 -8.45 6.35
CA PHE A 75 -6.11 -8.49 7.10
C PHE A 75 -5.78 -7.11 7.67
N ARG A 76 -5.63 -6.98 9.00
CA ARG A 76 -5.22 -5.76 9.72
C ARG A 76 -6.08 -4.52 9.39
N LEU A 77 -7.39 -4.71 9.31
CA LEU A 77 -8.31 -3.66 8.89
C LEU A 77 -8.33 -2.46 9.86
N GLU A 78 -8.16 -2.71 11.15
CA GLU A 78 -8.08 -1.67 12.18
C GLU A 78 -6.84 -0.77 11.98
N ASP A 79 -5.69 -1.35 11.62
CA ASP A 79 -4.48 -0.57 11.32
C ASP A 79 -4.68 0.31 10.06
N ASN A 80 -5.41 -0.18 9.05
CA ASN A 80 -5.79 0.64 7.90
C ASN A 80 -6.70 1.81 8.33
N ALA A 81 -7.68 1.56 9.20
CA ALA A 81 -8.56 2.60 9.72
C ALA A 81 -7.76 3.68 10.49
N ASN A 82 -6.86 3.27 11.37
CA ASN A 82 -6.02 4.18 12.15
C ASN A 82 -5.11 5.03 11.24
N ARG A 83 -4.50 4.43 10.21
CA ARG A 83 -3.67 5.16 9.24
C ARG A 83 -4.51 6.08 8.36
N PHE A 84 -5.74 5.69 8.03
CA PHE A 84 -6.67 6.56 7.30
C PHE A 84 -7.01 7.80 8.11
N VAL A 85 -7.25 7.67 9.43
CA VAL A 85 -7.47 8.80 10.35
C VAL A 85 -6.26 9.73 10.37
N SER A 86 -5.05 9.21 10.61
CA SER A 86 -3.85 10.05 10.67
C SER A 86 -3.55 10.76 9.33
N SER A 87 -3.84 10.10 8.20
CA SER A 87 -3.74 10.71 6.88
C SER A 87 -4.80 11.80 6.66
N SER A 88 -6.04 11.58 7.15
CA SER A 88 -7.12 12.56 7.10
C SER A 88 -6.75 13.83 7.85
N GLU A 89 -6.30 13.70 9.09
CA GLU A 89 -5.87 14.82 9.93
C GLU A 89 -4.75 15.64 9.24
N ARG A 90 -3.75 14.96 8.69
CA ARG A 90 -2.63 15.63 7.99
C ARG A 90 -3.09 16.42 6.76
N MET A 91 -4.12 15.95 6.06
CA MET A 91 -4.64 16.56 4.84
C MET A 91 -5.87 17.46 5.10
N CYS A 92 -6.15 17.78 6.37
CA CYS A 92 -7.30 18.60 6.77
C CYS A 92 -8.64 18.04 6.24
N ILE A 93 -8.77 16.71 6.22
CA ILE A 93 -10.02 16.00 5.93
C ILE A 93 -10.65 15.63 7.27
N PRO A 94 -11.92 15.92 7.54
CA PRO A 94 -12.57 15.54 8.78
C PRO A 94 -12.46 14.03 9.04
N PRO A 95 -12.01 13.59 10.23
CA PRO A 95 -11.93 12.16 10.54
C PRO A 95 -13.29 11.49 10.42
N LEU A 96 -13.31 10.26 9.92
CA LEU A 96 -14.51 9.44 9.90
C LEU A 96 -14.99 9.12 11.33
N PRO A 97 -16.29 8.97 11.54
CA PRO A 97 -16.82 8.44 12.80
C PRO A 97 -16.18 7.07 13.11
N LYS A 98 -15.89 6.84 14.40
CA LYS A 98 -15.27 5.61 14.87
C LYS A 98 -16.03 4.37 14.39
N GLY A 99 -15.31 3.40 13.80
CA GLY A 99 -15.85 2.15 13.29
C GLY A 99 -16.55 2.27 11.92
N LEU A 100 -16.69 3.46 11.36
CA LEU A 100 -17.33 3.62 10.03
C LEU A 100 -16.45 3.04 8.93
N PHE A 101 -15.13 3.21 9.01
CA PHE A 101 -14.21 2.69 8.01
C PHE A 101 -14.30 1.16 7.90
N GLU A 102 -14.20 0.47 9.03
CA GLU A 102 -14.25 -0.99 9.08
C GLU A 102 -15.60 -1.52 8.64
N LYS A 103 -16.69 -0.91 9.14
CA LYS A 103 -18.06 -1.25 8.74
C LYS A 103 -18.24 -1.12 7.24
N ALA A 104 -17.83 0.00 6.66
CA ALA A 104 -17.96 0.29 5.24
C ALA A 104 -17.15 -0.68 4.37
N VAL A 105 -15.93 -1.04 4.79
CA VAL A 105 -15.10 -2.04 4.10
C VAL A 105 -15.80 -3.41 4.12
N LEU A 106 -16.29 -3.85 5.27
CA LEU A 106 -16.97 -5.14 5.39
C LEU A 106 -18.28 -5.18 4.58
N GLU A 107 -19.05 -4.10 4.56
CA GLU A 107 -20.27 -3.99 3.76
C GLU A 107 -20.00 -4.09 2.25
N VAL A 108 -19.02 -3.31 1.74
CA VAL A 108 -18.71 -3.33 0.32
C VAL A 108 -18.10 -4.66 -0.13
N VAL A 109 -17.27 -5.30 0.71
CA VAL A 109 -16.74 -6.64 0.44
C VAL A 109 -17.89 -7.65 0.38
N LYS A 110 -18.81 -7.62 1.34
CA LYS A 110 -19.96 -8.53 1.40
C LYS A 110 -20.87 -8.42 0.18
N ASP A 111 -21.12 -7.20 -0.29
CA ASP A 111 -22.00 -7.00 -1.46
C ASP A 111 -21.33 -7.35 -2.79
N ASN A 112 -20.01 -7.48 -2.81
CA ASN A 112 -19.20 -7.80 -3.99
C ASN A 112 -18.51 -9.18 -3.91
N LEU A 113 -19.04 -10.13 -3.13
CA LEU A 113 -18.44 -11.47 -2.97
C LEU A 113 -18.32 -12.24 -4.28
N GLU A 114 -19.21 -12.00 -5.25
CA GLU A 114 -19.14 -12.60 -6.59
C GLU A 114 -17.88 -12.20 -7.37
N PHE A 115 -17.22 -11.11 -6.97
CA PHE A 115 -15.95 -10.62 -7.53
C PHE A 115 -14.74 -11.06 -6.72
N LEU A 116 -14.88 -11.82 -5.66
CA LEU A 116 -13.77 -12.35 -4.88
C LEU A 116 -13.12 -13.53 -5.62
N PRO A 117 -11.85 -13.42 -6.04
CA PRO A 117 -11.12 -14.54 -6.63
C PRO A 117 -10.99 -15.69 -5.63
N ASN A 118 -10.92 -16.92 -6.13
CA ASN A 118 -10.56 -18.02 -5.25
C ASN A 118 -9.10 -17.87 -4.75
N LYS A 119 -8.77 -18.57 -3.66
CA LYS A 119 -7.47 -18.45 -2.97
C LYS A 119 -6.23 -18.69 -3.84
N LYS A 120 -6.38 -19.38 -4.98
CA LYS A 120 -5.27 -19.64 -5.92
C LYS A 120 -5.16 -18.57 -7.00
N GLN A 121 -6.23 -17.86 -7.30
CA GLN A 121 -6.30 -16.85 -8.36
C GLN A 121 -5.94 -15.46 -7.86
N GLY A 122 -6.25 -15.12 -6.60
CA GLY A 122 -5.95 -13.78 -6.09
C GLY A 122 -6.71 -13.38 -4.85
N SER A 123 -7.11 -12.12 -4.81
CA SER A 123 -7.80 -11.48 -3.69
C SER A 123 -8.72 -10.36 -4.20
N LEU A 124 -9.67 -9.94 -3.38
CA LEU A 124 -10.45 -8.74 -3.66
C LEU A 124 -9.71 -7.53 -3.05
N TYR A 125 -9.18 -6.66 -3.90
CA TYR A 125 -8.53 -5.44 -3.45
C TYR A 125 -9.57 -4.39 -3.09
N VAL A 126 -9.42 -3.78 -1.92
CA VAL A 126 -10.33 -2.75 -1.40
C VAL A 126 -9.61 -1.41 -1.42
N ARG A 127 -10.21 -0.41 -2.05
CA ARG A 127 -9.67 0.95 -2.21
C ARG A 127 -10.56 1.99 -1.53
N PRO A 128 -10.36 2.28 -0.25
CA PRO A 128 -10.91 3.47 0.39
C PRO A 128 -10.20 4.72 -0.11
N ILE A 129 -10.96 5.80 -0.37
CA ILE A 129 -10.46 7.13 -0.70
C ILE A 129 -11.28 8.18 0.03
N ALA A 130 -10.65 9.30 0.40
CA ALA A 130 -11.37 10.50 0.81
C ALA A 130 -10.74 11.73 0.16
N PHE A 131 -11.58 12.67 -0.27
CA PHE A 131 -11.11 13.82 -1.01
C PHE A 131 -12.03 15.03 -0.87
N GLY A 132 -11.44 16.23 -1.04
CA GLY A 132 -12.16 17.49 -1.03
C GLY A 132 -12.85 17.80 -2.36
N GLU A 133 -14.13 18.13 -2.30
CA GLU A 133 -14.97 18.38 -3.48
C GLU A 133 -15.17 19.85 -3.78
N GLY A 134 -15.53 20.66 -2.80
CA GLY A 134 -16.07 22.00 -2.94
C GLY A 134 -15.41 22.91 -3.99
N PRO A 135 -16.15 23.79 -4.64
CA PRO A 135 -15.58 24.73 -5.60
C PRO A 135 -14.72 25.78 -4.87
N MET A 136 -13.42 25.79 -5.14
CA MET A 136 -12.48 26.66 -4.45
C MET A 136 -11.30 27.06 -5.35
N LEU A 137 -11.03 28.39 -5.41
CA LEU A 137 -9.84 28.90 -6.12
C LEU A 137 -8.67 29.20 -5.18
N GLY A 138 -8.96 29.59 -3.93
CA GLY A 138 -7.92 29.85 -2.91
C GLY A 138 -7.32 28.55 -2.39
N VAL A 139 -6.02 28.55 -2.07
CA VAL A 139 -5.34 27.41 -1.47
C VAL A 139 -5.70 27.30 0.01
N LYS A 140 -6.81 26.60 0.29
CA LYS A 140 -7.28 26.24 1.64
C LYS A 140 -7.96 24.86 1.59
N ALA A 141 -8.17 24.27 2.76
CA ALA A 141 -8.94 23.03 2.84
C ALA A 141 -10.38 23.22 2.34
N SER A 142 -10.94 22.20 1.71
CA SER A 142 -12.36 22.17 1.35
C SER A 142 -13.23 22.14 2.59
N ASP A 143 -14.47 22.63 2.47
CA ASP A 143 -15.53 22.46 3.46
C ASP A 143 -16.38 21.20 3.17
N TYR A 144 -16.24 20.58 1.98
CA TYR A 144 -17.02 19.44 1.50
C TYR A 144 -16.13 18.29 1.12
N PHE A 145 -16.46 17.08 1.62
CA PHE A 145 -15.65 15.89 1.35
C PHE A 145 -16.52 14.70 1.00
N THR A 146 -15.96 13.83 0.15
CA THR A 146 -16.50 12.48 -0.10
C THR A 146 -15.54 11.42 0.43
N PHE A 147 -16.09 10.46 1.14
CA PHE A 147 -15.48 9.17 1.43
C PHE A 147 -16.11 8.11 0.54
N LEU A 148 -15.28 7.36 -0.17
CA LEU A 148 -15.71 6.34 -1.12
C LEU A 148 -14.86 5.08 -0.96
N ILE A 149 -15.50 3.91 -1.04
CA ILE A 149 -14.79 2.63 -1.12
C ILE A 149 -15.28 1.89 -2.36
N TYR A 150 -14.35 1.47 -3.20
CA TYR A 150 -14.61 0.50 -4.25
C TYR A 150 -13.70 -0.72 -4.12
N VAL A 151 -14.09 -1.81 -4.78
CA VAL A 151 -13.33 -3.06 -4.78
C VAL A 151 -13.01 -3.48 -6.21
N THR A 152 -11.97 -4.28 -6.37
CA THR A 152 -11.61 -4.88 -7.67
C THR A 152 -10.92 -6.22 -7.46
N PRO A 153 -11.25 -7.27 -8.22
CA PRO A 153 -10.50 -8.51 -8.19
C PRO A 153 -9.08 -8.28 -8.72
N VAL A 154 -8.09 -8.78 -8.00
CA VAL A 154 -6.68 -8.70 -8.38
C VAL A 154 -6.04 -10.08 -8.28
N GLY A 155 -5.18 -10.38 -9.22
CA GLY A 155 -4.34 -11.58 -9.23
C GLY A 155 -3.03 -11.36 -8.46
N SER A 156 -2.05 -12.21 -8.73
CA SER A 156 -0.68 -11.96 -8.28
C SER A 156 -0.19 -10.63 -8.83
N TYR A 157 0.45 -9.83 -7.99
CA TYR A 157 1.06 -8.57 -8.41
C TYR A 157 2.08 -8.78 -9.56
N PHE A 158 2.77 -9.90 -9.53
CA PHE A 158 3.68 -10.31 -10.60
C PHE A 158 3.03 -11.40 -11.45
N LYS A 159 2.74 -11.11 -12.72
CA LYS A 159 2.05 -12.03 -13.66
C LYS A 159 2.80 -13.36 -13.87
N SER A 160 4.13 -13.35 -13.78
CA SER A 160 5.01 -14.51 -13.98
C SER A 160 5.41 -15.22 -12.68
N GLY A 161 4.70 -14.98 -11.57
CA GLY A 161 5.15 -15.39 -10.25
C GLY A 161 6.07 -14.34 -9.61
N LEU A 162 6.56 -14.60 -8.41
CA LEU A 162 7.43 -13.66 -7.71
C LEU A 162 8.78 -13.53 -8.45
N LYS A 163 8.98 -12.38 -9.07
CA LYS A 163 10.21 -12.00 -9.76
C LYS A 163 11.05 -11.12 -8.85
N SER A 164 12.35 -11.37 -8.78
CA SER A 164 13.29 -10.43 -8.18
C SER A 164 13.38 -9.16 -9.02
N LEU A 165 13.37 -8.00 -8.36
CA LEU A 165 13.32 -6.69 -9.01
C LEU A 165 14.73 -6.17 -9.32
N ASN A 166 14.93 -5.66 -10.53
CA ASN A 166 16.08 -4.84 -10.86
C ASN A 166 15.79 -3.41 -10.41
N THR A 167 16.59 -2.87 -9.50
CA THR A 167 16.30 -1.60 -8.84
C THR A 167 17.42 -0.58 -9.03
N ILE A 168 17.06 0.70 -8.93
CA ILE A 168 18.00 1.80 -8.98
C ILE A 168 17.77 2.74 -7.80
N VAL A 169 18.86 3.24 -7.21
CA VAL A 169 18.79 4.32 -6.22
C VAL A 169 18.78 5.65 -6.95
N SER A 170 17.79 6.50 -6.66
CA SER A 170 17.68 7.82 -7.25
C SER A 170 18.75 8.77 -6.70
N ASP A 171 19.50 9.40 -7.58
CA ASP A 171 20.40 10.54 -7.27
C ASP A 171 19.85 11.88 -7.78
N LYS A 172 18.66 11.86 -8.40
CA LYS A 172 18.06 13.02 -9.06
C LYS A 172 16.77 13.49 -8.38
N TYR A 173 16.03 12.57 -7.75
CA TYR A 173 14.73 12.86 -7.19
C TYR A 173 14.61 12.34 -5.76
N HIS A 174 13.83 13.05 -4.95
CA HIS A 174 13.35 12.57 -3.66
C HIS A 174 11.87 12.21 -3.78
N ARG A 175 11.41 11.23 -3.01
CA ARG A 175 9.99 10.87 -2.96
C ARG A 175 9.16 11.96 -2.27
N THR A 176 9.63 12.39 -1.12
CA THR A 176 9.03 13.45 -0.30
C THR A 176 10.12 14.18 0.48
N ALA A 177 9.81 15.38 0.96
CA ALA A 177 10.72 16.07 1.87
C ALA A 177 10.52 15.59 3.31
N THR A 178 11.58 15.63 4.12
CA THR A 178 11.52 15.43 5.57
C THR A 178 10.54 16.44 6.19
N LYS A 179 9.69 15.99 7.12
CA LYS A 179 8.63 16.79 7.77
C LYS A 179 7.51 17.28 6.83
N SER A 180 7.44 16.76 5.60
CA SER A 180 6.35 17.05 4.65
C SER A 180 5.16 16.09 4.87
N VAL A 181 4.60 15.55 3.81
CA VAL A 181 3.41 14.67 3.83
C VAL A 181 3.73 13.19 3.59
N GLY A 182 5.01 12.79 3.62
CA GLY A 182 5.47 11.43 3.30
C GLY A 182 4.83 10.34 4.18
N PHE A 183 4.62 10.64 5.46
CA PHE A 183 4.00 9.70 6.40
C PHE A 183 2.48 9.56 6.23
N ALA A 184 1.82 10.48 5.52
CA ALA A 184 0.42 10.38 5.18
C ALA A 184 0.24 9.67 3.83
N LYS A 185 -0.83 8.89 3.69
CA LYS A 185 -1.16 8.24 2.41
C LYS A 185 -1.89 9.20 1.46
N ALA A 186 -1.26 10.37 1.26
CA ALA A 186 -1.77 11.45 0.41
C ALA A 186 -1.54 11.14 -1.08
N ILE A 187 -2.53 11.43 -1.92
CA ILE A 187 -2.48 11.15 -3.37
C ILE A 187 -1.32 11.86 -4.08
N GLY A 188 -0.98 13.07 -3.63
CA GLY A 188 0.10 13.88 -4.20
C GLY A 188 1.49 13.24 -4.09
N ASN A 189 1.75 12.46 -3.03
CA ASN A 189 3.03 11.74 -2.88
C ASN A 189 3.29 10.76 -4.03
N TYR A 190 2.25 10.20 -4.60
CA TYR A 190 2.35 9.23 -5.69
C TYR A 190 2.49 9.90 -7.04
N ALA A 191 1.84 11.05 -7.24
CA ALA A 191 1.97 11.85 -8.46
C ALA A 191 3.42 12.28 -8.71
N GLY A 192 4.14 12.70 -7.66
CA GLY A 192 5.56 13.08 -7.74
C GLY A 192 6.50 11.95 -8.19
N THR A 193 6.08 10.70 -8.08
CA THR A 193 6.89 9.54 -8.47
C THR A 193 6.68 9.08 -9.92
N LEU A 194 5.73 9.67 -10.66
CA LEU A 194 5.37 9.20 -12.00
C LEU A 194 6.51 9.40 -13.01
N LEU A 195 7.11 10.60 -13.04
CA LEU A 195 8.24 10.89 -13.94
C LEU A 195 9.48 10.07 -13.58
N PRO A 196 9.95 10.05 -12.33
CA PRO A 196 11.07 9.18 -11.93
C PRO A 196 10.86 7.72 -12.35
N PHE A 197 9.67 7.18 -12.12
CA PHE A 197 9.37 5.79 -12.46
C PHE A 197 9.38 5.53 -13.97
N LYS A 198 8.84 6.46 -14.76
CA LYS A 198 8.91 6.38 -16.23
C LYS A 198 10.36 6.35 -16.70
N GLU A 199 11.22 7.28 -16.22
CA GLU A 199 12.62 7.36 -16.62
C GLU A 199 13.39 6.07 -16.32
N ILE A 200 13.19 5.46 -15.13
CA ILE A 200 13.90 4.21 -14.77
C ILE A 200 13.36 3.00 -15.52
N THR A 201 12.07 2.97 -15.84
CA THR A 201 11.45 1.88 -16.60
C THR A 201 11.97 1.88 -18.04
N GLU A 202 12.18 3.04 -18.66
CA GLU A 202 12.81 3.18 -19.98
C GLU A 202 14.28 2.70 -19.99
N GLN A 203 14.94 2.66 -18.82
CA GLN A 203 16.28 2.12 -18.63
C GLN A 203 16.29 0.61 -18.26
N GLY A 204 15.12 -0.02 -18.11
CA GLY A 204 14.98 -1.44 -17.82
C GLY A 204 14.96 -1.79 -16.32
N TYR A 205 14.80 -0.82 -15.41
CA TYR A 205 14.60 -1.07 -13.99
C TYR A 205 13.12 -1.27 -13.64
N ASP A 206 12.87 -2.08 -12.63
CA ASP A 206 11.53 -2.43 -12.15
C ASP A 206 11.06 -1.55 -10.98
N GLU A 207 11.97 -0.97 -10.17
CA GLU A 207 11.64 -0.14 -9.01
C GLU A 207 12.76 0.89 -8.72
N ILE A 208 12.37 1.98 -8.04
CA ILE A 208 13.27 3.08 -7.65
C ILE A 208 13.31 3.22 -6.12
N ILE A 209 14.52 3.33 -5.57
CA ILE A 209 14.77 3.62 -4.16
C ILE A 209 15.09 5.09 -4.02
N PHE A 210 14.40 5.79 -3.14
CA PHE A 210 14.62 7.20 -2.87
C PHE A 210 15.49 7.42 -1.65
N LEU A 211 16.34 8.45 -1.73
CA LEU A 211 17.18 8.90 -0.64
C LEU A 211 16.44 9.92 0.24
N ASN A 212 16.87 10.04 1.48
CA ASN A 212 16.35 11.03 2.40
C ASN A 212 16.73 12.44 1.95
N SER A 213 15.75 13.33 1.87
CA SER A 213 15.93 14.68 1.35
C SER A 213 16.81 15.58 2.23
N SER A 214 17.06 15.22 3.48
CA SER A 214 17.94 15.95 4.40
C SER A 214 19.33 15.33 4.50
N ASN A 215 19.50 14.07 4.14
CA ASN A 215 20.76 13.35 4.15
C ASN A 215 20.78 12.26 3.06
N GLU A 216 21.36 12.58 1.92
CA GLU A 216 21.43 11.68 0.76
C GLU A 216 22.34 10.46 0.94
N ASN A 217 22.96 10.27 2.10
CA ASN A 217 23.66 9.02 2.44
C ASN A 217 22.73 7.96 3.04
N ILE A 218 21.46 8.32 3.34
CA ILE A 218 20.47 7.47 3.97
C ILE A 218 19.34 7.21 2.99
N ILE A 219 18.85 5.97 2.94
CA ILE A 219 17.68 5.61 2.15
C ILE A 219 16.38 5.94 2.92
N ASP A 220 15.35 6.34 2.19
CA ASP A 220 13.99 6.46 2.73
C ASP A 220 13.17 5.20 2.41
N GLU A 221 12.54 5.18 1.28
CA GLU A 221 11.69 4.07 0.84
C GLU A 221 11.65 4.00 -0.69
N ALA A 222 11.05 2.97 -1.24
CA ALA A 222 10.78 2.87 -2.67
C ALA A 222 9.53 3.67 -3.06
N ARG A 223 9.20 3.72 -4.34
CA ARG A 223 8.08 4.49 -4.90
C ARG A 223 6.76 4.27 -4.15
N SER A 224 6.43 3.03 -3.84
CA SER A 224 5.16 2.66 -3.19
C SER A 224 5.31 1.54 -2.16
N ALA A 225 6.54 1.31 -1.67
CA ALA A 225 6.89 0.21 -0.78
C ALA A 225 7.97 0.65 0.22
N ASN A 226 7.89 0.14 1.45
CA ASN A 226 8.98 0.27 2.41
C ASN A 226 10.09 -0.74 2.04
N ILE A 227 11.31 -0.48 2.52
CA ILE A 227 12.49 -1.27 2.21
C ILE A 227 13.07 -1.92 3.46
N PHE A 228 13.64 -3.10 3.29
CA PHE A 228 14.37 -3.86 4.30
C PHE A 228 15.69 -4.35 3.73
N VAL A 229 16.70 -4.36 4.59
CA VAL A 229 18.04 -4.90 4.34
C VAL A 229 18.33 -5.96 5.41
N LEU A 230 18.59 -7.19 4.99
CA LEU A 230 19.06 -8.25 5.88
C LEU A 230 20.57 -8.39 5.72
N LYS A 231 21.28 -8.35 6.85
CA LYS A 231 22.72 -8.59 6.94
C LYS A 231 23.06 -9.26 8.27
N ASP A 232 23.85 -10.33 8.22
CA ASP A 232 24.34 -11.02 9.42
C ASP A 232 23.24 -11.31 10.46
N ASN A 233 22.06 -11.77 10.01
CA ASN A 233 20.88 -12.05 10.82
C ASN A 233 20.21 -10.82 11.49
N ILE A 234 20.59 -9.62 11.10
CA ILE A 234 19.96 -8.37 11.52
C ILE A 234 19.11 -7.84 10.36
N LEU A 235 17.82 -7.61 10.61
CA LEU A 235 16.89 -7.05 9.66
C LEU A 235 16.74 -5.54 9.90
N LYS A 236 17.25 -4.73 8.98
CA LYS A 236 17.22 -3.26 9.08
C LYS A 236 16.14 -2.67 8.19
N THR A 237 15.49 -1.62 8.67
CA THR A 237 14.54 -0.80 7.89
C THR A 237 14.61 0.65 8.34
N PRO A 238 14.46 1.62 7.42
CA PRO A 238 14.42 3.03 7.79
C PRO A 238 13.34 3.34 8.82
N SER A 239 13.69 4.17 9.82
CA SER A 239 12.78 4.60 10.88
C SER A 239 11.72 5.58 10.35
N LEU A 240 10.55 5.60 10.99
CA LEU A 240 9.43 6.44 10.62
C LEU A 240 9.62 7.89 11.09
N GLN A 241 10.47 8.66 10.41
CA GLN A 241 10.82 10.05 10.78
C GLN A 241 10.11 11.12 9.93
N GLY A 242 8.89 10.84 9.45
CA GLY A 242 8.03 11.84 8.81
C GLY A 242 8.12 11.95 7.28
N SER A 243 9.12 11.35 6.62
CA SER A 243 9.18 11.22 5.15
C SER A 243 8.65 9.89 4.65
N ILE A 244 8.59 8.86 5.51
CA ILE A 244 8.31 7.47 5.18
C ILE A 244 6.90 7.10 5.61
N LEU A 245 6.18 6.38 4.72
CA LEU A 245 4.86 5.87 5.05
C LEU A 245 4.95 4.75 6.11
N PRO A 246 4.18 4.82 7.22
CA PRO A 246 4.08 3.73 8.18
C PRO A 246 3.33 2.54 7.57
N GLY A 247 4.08 1.67 6.88
CA GLY A 247 3.53 0.53 6.15
C GLY A 247 2.99 -0.54 7.09
N ILE A 248 1.74 -0.97 6.88
CA ILE A 248 1.14 -2.06 7.66
C ILE A 248 1.87 -3.36 7.36
N THR A 249 2.23 -3.62 6.10
CA THR A 249 3.06 -4.77 5.75
C THR A 249 4.47 -4.66 6.34
N ARG A 250 5.05 -3.44 6.42
CA ARG A 250 6.32 -3.21 7.10
C ARG A 250 6.25 -3.65 8.56
N ASP A 251 5.25 -3.21 9.31
CA ASP A 251 5.06 -3.61 10.71
C ASP A 251 4.78 -5.11 10.83
N SER A 252 4.05 -5.71 9.88
CA SER A 252 3.84 -7.16 9.85
C SER A 252 5.16 -7.92 9.67
N VAL A 253 6.04 -7.45 8.79
CA VAL A 253 7.38 -8.05 8.59
C VAL A 253 8.20 -8.00 9.87
N ILE A 254 8.24 -6.85 10.56
CA ILE A 254 8.98 -6.68 11.81
C ILE A 254 8.50 -7.71 12.85
N LYS A 255 7.18 -7.80 13.05
CA LYS A 255 6.59 -8.72 14.03
C LYS A 255 6.80 -10.19 13.67
N VAL A 256 6.64 -10.55 12.39
CA VAL A 256 6.85 -11.93 11.91
C VAL A 256 8.32 -12.32 11.97
N ALA A 257 9.23 -11.44 11.58
CA ALA A 257 10.67 -11.67 11.63
C ALA A 257 11.15 -11.96 13.06
N SER A 258 10.71 -11.15 14.03
CA SER A 258 11.06 -11.36 15.44
C SER A 258 10.37 -12.59 16.03
N HIS A 259 9.08 -12.81 15.78
CA HIS A 259 8.29 -13.86 16.41
C HIS A 259 8.61 -15.27 15.90
N PHE A 260 8.73 -15.44 14.59
CA PHE A 260 8.90 -16.78 13.99
C PHE A 260 10.34 -17.15 13.67
N PHE A 261 11.21 -16.16 13.47
CA PHE A 261 12.58 -16.37 13.02
C PHE A 261 13.64 -15.88 13.99
N ASN A 262 13.21 -15.26 15.10
CA ASN A 262 14.08 -14.69 16.13
C ASN A 262 15.17 -13.76 15.54
N LEU A 263 14.81 -13.04 14.47
CA LEU A 263 15.69 -12.03 13.88
C LEU A 263 15.75 -10.80 14.79
N GLU A 264 16.94 -10.25 14.94
CA GLU A 264 17.10 -8.91 15.48
C GLU A 264 16.59 -7.88 14.44
N VAL A 265 15.70 -6.97 14.86
CA VAL A 265 15.16 -5.93 13.96
C VAL A 265 15.63 -4.56 14.43
N TYR A 266 16.24 -3.83 13.51
CA TYR A 266 16.70 -2.46 13.73
C TYR A 266 15.88 -1.48 12.90
N GLU A 267 15.18 -0.57 13.57
CA GLU A 267 14.48 0.56 12.97
C GLU A 267 15.29 1.83 13.18
N GLY A 268 15.98 2.31 12.16
CA GLY A 268 16.89 3.45 12.25
C GLY A 268 17.31 3.94 10.88
N ASP A 269 18.37 4.73 10.85
CA ASP A 269 18.97 5.13 9.60
C ASP A 269 19.59 3.91 8.91
N VAL A 270 19.30 3.75 7.63
CA VAL A 270 19.89 2.72 6.76
C VAL A 270 20.68 3.44 5.68
N THR A 271 21.99 3.25 5.67
CA THR A 271 22.87 3.92 4.73
C THR A 271 22.88 3.24 3.37
N ILE A 272 23.32 3.98 2.33
CA ILE A 272 23.57 3.40 1.00
C ILE A 272 24.61 2.28 1.09
N GLU A 273 25.63 2.43 1.95
CA GLU A 273 26.65 1.41 2.14
C GLU A 273 26.04 0.11 2.69
N GLU A 274 25.18 0.19 3.70
CA GLU A 274 24.46 -0.97 4.26
C GLU A 274 23.53 -1.60 3.22
N LEU A 275 22.82 -0.79 2.43
CA LEU A 275 21.99 -1.25 1.32
C LEU A 275 22.81 -2.06 0.31
N MET A 276 23.98 -1.53 -0.10
CA MET A 276 24.84 -2.13 -1.12
C MET A 276 25.65 -3.35 -0.60
N ASN A 277 25.72 -3.55 0.72
CA ASN A 277 26.41 -4.68 1.36
C ASN A 277 25.47 -5.68 2.01
N GLY A 278 24.15 -5.53 1.85
CA GLY A 278 23.15 -6.46 2.36
C GLY A 278 23.28 -7.87 1.77
N ASP A 279 22.87 -8.89 2.52
CA ASP A 279 22.78 -10.27 2.01
C ASP A 279 21.49 -10.47 1.23
N GLU A 280 20.39 -9.86 1.70
CA GLU A 280 19.10 -9.79 1.04
C GLU A 280 18.51 -8.37 1.19
N VAL A 281 17.86 -7.88 0.14
CA VAL A 281 17.07 -6.65 0.17
C VAL A 281 15.69 -6.95 -0.39
N PHE A 282 14.66 -6.37 0.23
CA PHE A 282 13.30 -6.55 -0.24
C PHE A 282 12.39 -5.36 0.05
N PHE A 283 11.30 -5.30 -0.67
CA PHE A 283 10.29 -4.25 -0.62
C PHE A 283 8.97 -4.79 -0.06
N THR A 284 8.22 -3.97 0.69
CA THR A 284 6.98 -4.40 1.32
C THR A 284 5.81 -3.48 1.03
N GLY A 285 4.66 -4.07 0.72
CA GLY A 285 3.41 -3.33 0.50
C GLY A 285 2.23 -4.26 0.32
N THR A 286 1.01 -3.74 0.48
CA THR A 286 -0.24 -4.53 0.40
C THR A 286 -0.38 -5.28 -0.93
N ALA A 287 0.08 -4.72 -2.04
CA ALA A 287 -0.09 -5.31 -3.37
C ALA A 287 0.72 -6.60 -3.54
N ALA A 288 2.03 -6.54 -3.28
CA ALA A 288 2.98 -7.64 -3.48
C ALA A 288 3.24 -8.48 -2.22
N VAL A 289 2.85 -7.99 -1.05
CA VAL A 289 3.26 -8.44 0.29
C VAL A 289 4.76 -8.18 0.48
N ILE A 290 5.62 -8.98 -0.10
CA ILE A 290 7.07 -8.80 -0.15
C ILE A 290 7.54 -9.05 -1.59
N ALA A 291 8.46 -8.21 -2.08
CA ALA A 291 9.13 -8.35 -3.36
C ALA A 291 10.65 -8.29 -3.16
N PRO A 292 11.43 -9.32 -3.51
CA PRO A 292 12.88 -9.31 -3.35
C PRO A 292 13.55 -8.41 -4.39
N ALA A 293 14.63 -7.72 -4.01
CA ALA A 293 15.57 -7.15 -4.97
C ALA A 293 16.43 -8.25 -5.59
N GLY A 294 16.61 -8.22 -6.90
CA GLY A 294 17.56 -9.06 -7.63
C GLY A 294 18.87 -8.33 -7.86
N SER A 295 18.78 -7.04 -8.12
CA SER A 295 19.95 -6.16 -8.25
C SER A 295 19.63 -4.75 -7.78
N ILE A 296 20.68 -4.02 -7.37
CA ILE A 296 20.59 -2.60 -7.05
C ILE A 296 21.71 -1.86 -7.79
N ASN A 297 21.33 -0.82 -8.53
CA ASN A 297 22.28 0.11 -9.14
C ASN A 297 22.34 1.42 -8.36
N TYR A 298 23.54 1.91 -8.10
CA TYR A 298 23.79 3.23 -7.59
C TYR A 298 25.06 3.82 -8.21
N LYS A 299 24.96 4.97 -8.86
CA LYS A 299 26.10 5.70 -9.48
C LYS A 299 27.03 4.78 -10.30
N ASN A 300 26.49 4.05 -11.24
CA ASN A 300 27.20 3.11 -12.12
C ASN A 300 27.81 1.88 -11.42
N LYS A 301 27.55 1.67 -10.13
CA LYS A 301 27.89 0.42 -9.43
C LYS A 301 26.63 -0.41 -9.26
N THR A 302 26.64 -1.60 -9.84
CA THR A 302 25.56 -2.58 -9.66
C THR A 302 26.04 -3.70 -8.75
N ILE A 303 25.18 -4.07 -7.80
CA ILE A 303 25.32 -5.31 -7.03
C ILE A 303 24.18 -6.24 -7.42
N GLU A 304 24.47 -7.53 -7.37
CA GLU A 304 23.47 -8.60 -7.59
C GLU A 304 23.36 -9.44 -6.34
N PHE A 305 22.12 -9.79 -5.98
CA PHE A 305 21.86 -10.67 -4.86
C PHE A 305 21.83 -12.12 -5.34
N HIS A 306 22.77 -12.91 -4.86
CA HIS A 306 22.98 -14.30 -5.31
C HIS A 306 22.20 -15.32 -4.48
N THR A 307 21.63 -14.92 -3.36
CA THR A 307 20.78 -15.81 -2.56
C THR A 307 19.58 -16.23 -3.40
N LYS A 308 19.49 -17.53 -3.71
CA LYS A 308 18.33 -18.06 -4.42
C LYS A 308 17.10 -17.78 -3.61
N TYR A 309 16.09 -17.13 -4.22
CA TYR A 309 14.86 -16.77 -3.52
C TYR A 309 14.26 -17.94 -2.73
N ASN A 310 14.34 -19.17 -3.27
CA ASN A 310 13.80 -20.35 -2.58
C ASN A 310 14.45 -20.67 -1.23
N ASP A 311 15.69 -20.23 -1.02
CA ASP A 311 16.47 -20.46 0.19
C ASP A 311 16.55 -19.20 1.08
N SER A 312 15.91 -18.10 0.65
CA SER A 312 16.02 -16.79 1.28
C SER A 312 15.13 -16.63 2.52
N MET A 313 15.57 -15.81 3.46
CA MET A 313 14.77 -15.36 4.60
C MET A 313 13.59 -14.50 4.13
N THR A 314 13.79 -13.70 3.10
CA THR A 314 12.74 -12.92 2.40
C THR A 314 11.54 -13.78 2.03
N LYS A 315 11.79 -14.96 1.45
CA LYS A 315 10.72 -15.92 1.10
C LYS A 315 10.04 -16.45 2.35
N GLN A 316 10.80 -16.87 3.35
CA GLN A 316 10.25 -17.46 4.57
C GLN A 316 9.33 -16.48 5.31
N ILE A 317 9.74 -15.20 5.44
CA ILE A 317 8.92 -14.15 6.05
C ILE A 317 7.65 -13.91 5.22
N ARG A 318 7.78 -13.84 3.88
CA ARG A 318 6.64 -13.67 2.97
C ARG A 318 5.62 -14.80 3.09
N GLU A 319 6.07 -16.04 3.05
CA GLU A 319 5.19 -17.21 3.17
C GLU A 319 4.47 -17.22 4.51
N LYS A 320 5.16 -16.87 5.60
CA LYS A 320 4.56 -16.80 6.92
C LYS A 320 3.43 -15.75 7.00
N ILE A 321 3.62 -14.56 6.39
CA ILE A 321 2.57 -13.53 6.31
C ILE A 321 1.39 -14.04 5.47
N ILE A 322 1.65 -14.68 4.33
CA ILE A 322 0.61 -15.25 3.47
C ILE A 322 -0.15 -16.37 4.18
N ASP A 323 0.54 -17.22 4.92
CA ASP A 323 -0.08 -18.29 5.71
C ASP A 323 -1.04 -17.74 6.77
N ILE A 324 -0.68 -16.63 7.43
CA ILE A 324 -1.60 -15.93 8.34
C ILE A 324 -2.79 -15.35 7.56
N GLN A 325 -2.54 -14.63 6.45
CA GLN A 325 -3.60 -14.01 5.63
C GLN A 325 -4.63 -15.01 5.11
N HIS A 326 -4.21 -16.24 4.82
CA HIS A 326 -5.07 -17.32 4.33
C HIS A 326 -5.50 -18.32 5.40
N GLU A 327 -5.19 -18.05 6.69
CA GLU A 327 -5.48 -18.93 7.83
C GLU A 327 -4.94 -20.37 7.65
N ASN A 328 -3.80 -20.51 6.97
CA ASN A 328 -3.08 -21.79 6.89
C ASN A 328 -2.39 -22.12 8.21
N ILE A 329 -2.10 -21.10 9.03
CA ILE A 329 -1.59 -21.21 10.39
C ILE A 329 -2.44 -20.35 11.35
N GLU A 330 -2.26 -20.51 12.64
CA GLU A 330 -2.85 -19.61 13.64
C GLU A 330 -2.30 -18.21 13.51
N ASP A 331 -3.16 -17.22 13.78
CA ASP A 331 -2.80 -15.82 13.83
C ASP A 331 -2.43 -15.41 15.27
N PRO A 332 -1.14 -15.33 15.62
CA PRO A 332 -0.73 -14.99 16.98
C PRO A 332 -0.87 -13.51 17.31
N PHE A 333 -1.25 -12.69 16.34
CA PHE A 333 -1.29 -11.23 16.45
C PHE A 333 -2.70 -10.64 16.44
N GLY A 334 -3.73 -11.45 16.15
CA GLY A 334 -5.11 -10.99 16.04
C GLY A 334 -5.36 -10.09 14.80
N TRP A 335 -4.67 -10.34 13.70
CA TRP A 335 -4.75 -9.52 12.48
C TRP A 335 -5.93 -9.87 11.57
N ILE A 336 -6.50 -11.05 11.76
CA ILE A 336 -7.56 -11.57 10.90
C ILE A 336 -8.92 -11.09 11.37
N ILE A 337 -9.60 -10.36 10.50
CA ILE A 337 -10.98 -9.88 10.72
C ILE A 337 -11.93 -10.64 9.78
N PRO A 338 -12.73 -11.58 10.30
CA PRO A 338 -13.65 -12.34 9.47
C PRO A 338 -14.84 -11.48 9.02
N LEU A 339 -15.25 -11.67 7.78
CA LEU A 339 -16.51 -11.17 7.26
C LEU A 339 -17.66 -11.98 7.91
N LYS A 340 -18.58 -11.27 8.56
CA LYS A 340 -19.73 -11.87 9.26
C LYS A 340 -20.97 -11.93 8.36
#